data_7eb13c266485fbbe5f087bbd1f066fd9
#
_entry.id   7eb13c266485fbbe5f087bbd1f066fd9
#
_cell.length_a   1.000
_cell.length_b   1.000
_cell.length_c   1.000
_cell.angle_alpha   90.00
_cell.angle_beta   90.00
_cell.angle_gamma   90.00
#
_symmetry.space_group_name_H-M   'P 1'
#
loop_
_entity.id
_entity.type
_entity.pdbx_description
1 polymer ?
#
loop_
_entity_poly.entity_id
_entity_poly.type
_entity_poly.pdbx_seq_one_letter_code
_entity_poly.pdbx_strand_id
1 'polypeptide(L)'
;MDDKTKHINLPDARGHFGQFGGKYVIETLMPALEELEKLYNQSRNDPEFQRELKYYLKEYVGRPTPLYYAERLTNHLGGAKVYLKREDLNHTGAHKINNTIGSALLTLRMGKKRVIAETGAGQHGVAAATAAALFGLKCDVFMGEEDIKRQALNVFRMKLLGAQVIPVSAGTRTLKDATSEAIREWITTVETTHYIIGSVVGPHPYPMIVRDFQRIIGDEAEEQIMEKEKRLPDACVACVGGGSNAMGLFYPFVQNENVKLVGVEAAGLGIETGKHGATLSHGSAGVLHGMMSYLLHDEDGQVREAHSISAGLDYPGVGCEHSYLKTTGRAQYENITDEEALEGFKLLSSQEGIIPALETAHAIAHVAKMAPKMKKDQIIIICLSGRGDKD
;
A
#
# COMPACT_ATOMS: atom_id res chain seq x y z
N MET A 1 -32.66 3.55 -1.77
CA MET A 1 -31.49 4.18 -1.12
C MET A 1 -30.64 4.77 -2.23
N ASP A 2 -30.41 6.06 -2.20
CA ASP A 2 -29.67 6.78 -3.24
C ASP A 2 -28.28 6.18 -3.40
N ASP A 3 -27.89 5.89 -4.64
CA ASP A 3 -26.62 5.26 -5.01
C ASP A 3 -25.37 6.05 -4.53
N LYS A 4 -25.55 7.32 -4.21
CA LYS A 4 -24.51 8.24 -3.74
C LYS A 4 -23.95 7.96 -2.33
N THR A 5 -24.56 7.06 -1.55
CA THR A 5 -24.14 6.79 -0.15
C THR A 5 -23.47 5.44 0.03
N LYS A 6 -23.25 4.67 -1.04
CA LYS A 6 -22.73 3.29 -0.97
C LYS A 6 -21.33 3.16 -0.37
N HIS A 7 -20.49 4.21 -0.44
CA HIS A 7 -19.09 4.17 0.00
C HIS A 7 -18.83 5.07 1.23
N ILE A 8 -19.87 5.69 1.80
CA ILE A 8 -19.75 6.54 2.98
C ILE A 8 -19.87 5.64 4.23
N ASN A 9 -19.06 5.93 5.27
CA ASN A 9 -19.05 5.23 6.55
C ASN A 9 -18.61 3.75 6.51
N LEU A 10 -17.70 3.39 5.61
CA LEU A 10 -17.05 2.10 5.62
C LEU A 10 -15.69 2.16 6.33
N PRO A 11 -15.30 1.10 7.04
CA PRO A 11 -16.02 -0.15 7.27
C PRO A 11 -17.23 0.02 8.21
N ASP A 12 -18.11 -0.99 8.24
CA ASP A 12 -19.19 -1.06 9.23
C ASP A 12 -18.63 -1.25 10.66
N ALA A 13 -19.52 -1.26 11.67
CA ALA A 13 -19.13 -1.41 13.08
C ALA A 13 -18.44 -2.76 13.41
N ARG A 14 -18.49 -3.73 12.51
CA ARG A 14 -17.78 -5.01 12.64
C ARG A 14 -16.50 -5.08 11.79
N GLY A 15 -16.15 -3.98 11.13
CA GLY A 15 -14.97 -3.87 10.30
C GLY A 15 -15.13 -4.42 8.88
N HIS A 16 -16.35 -4.46 8.34
CA HIS A 16 -16.61 -4.98 7.01
C HIS A 16 -16.82 -3.88 5.96
N PHE A 17 -16.33 -4.16 4.78
CA PHE A 17 -16.60 -3.48 3.52
C PHE A 17 -17.48 -4.42 2.67
N GLY A 18 -18.81 -4.34 2.85
CA GLY A 18 -19.73 -5.36 2.31
C GLY A 18 -19.44 -6.74 2.91
N GLN A 19 -19.08 -7.71 2.08
CA GLN A 19 -18.70 -9.05 2.55
C GLN A 19 -17.22 -9.19 2.95
N PHE A 20 -16.38 -8.18 2.65
CA PHE A 20 -14.94 -8.22 2.87
C PHE A 20 -14.54 -7.54 4.18
N GLY A 21 -13.32 -7.78 4.67
CA GLY A 21 -12.83 -7.26 5.94
C GLY A 21 -13.09 -8.19 7.10
N GLY A 22 -13.45 -7.64 8.26
CA GLY A 22 -13.74 -8.40 9.48
C GLY A 22 -12.53 -8.77 10.32
N LYS A 23 -12.72 -9.64 11.32
CA LYS A 23 -11.69 -10.08 12.28
C LYS A 23 -11.63 -11.62 12.30
N TYR A 24 -10.95 -12.22 11.32
CA TYR A 24 -10.80 -13.68 11.20
C TYR A 24 -9.51 -14.13 11.89
N VAL A 25 -9.48 -14.01 13.20
CA VAL A 25 -8.33 -14.31 14.05
C VAL A 25 -8.72 -15.24 15.19
N ILE A 26 -7.71 -15.81 15.85
CA ILE A 26 -7.93 -16.57 17.09
C ILE A 26 -8.40 -15.61 18.20
N GLU A 27 -9.18 -16.11 19.15
CA GLU A 27 -9.78 -15.30 20.21
C GLU A 27 -8.75 -14.57 21.08
N THR A 28 -7.55 -15.10 21.23
CA THR A 28 -6.46 -14.48 22.01
C THR A 28 -5.98 -13.15 21.44
N LEU A 29 -6.21 -12.88 20.15
CA LEU A 29 -5.89 -11.59 19.52
C LEU A 29 -7.02 -10.56 19.63
N MET A 30 -8.22 -10.97 19.96
CA MET A 30 -9.38 -10.06 20.02
C MET A 30 -9.17 -8.88 20.98
N PRO A 31 -8.66 -9.08 22.22
CA PRO A 31 -8.41 -7.96 23.13
C PRO A 31 -7.45 -6.91 22.57
N ALA A 32 -6.40 -7.33 21.86
CA ALA A 32 -5.42 -6.41 21.26
C ALA A 32 -6.01 -5.62 20.08
N LEU A 33 -6.87 -6.25 19.28
CA LEU A 33 -7.57 -5.56 18.20
C LEU A 33 -8.60 -4.56 18.74
N GLU A 34 -9.29 -4.90 19.81
CA GLU A 34 -10.26 -4.01 20.49
C GLU A 34 -9.54 -2.83 21.16
N GLU A 35 -8.40 -3.07 21.81
CA GLU A 35 -7.53 -2.01 22.37
C GLU A 35 -7.11 -1.03 21.25
N LEU A 36 -6.60 -1.55 20.15
CA LEU A 36 -6.14 -0.74 19.02
C LEU A 36 -7.30 0.04 18.38
N GLU A 37 -8.45 -0.60 18.16
CA GLU A 37 -9.62 0.03 17.57
C GLU A 37 -10.14 1.17 18.45
N LYS A 38 -10.26 0.93 19.75
CA LYS A 38 -10.68 1.93 20.74
C LYS A 38 -9.72 3.12 20.77
N LEU A 39 -8.42 2.85 20.87
CA LEU A 39 -7.40 3.89 20.91
C LEU A 39 -7.39 4.70 19.61
N TYR A 40 -7.47 4.01 18.46
CA TYR A 40 -7.50 4.70 17.18
C TYR A 40 -8.72 5.62 17.05
N ASN A 41 -9.91 5.13 17.41
CA ASN A 41 -11.13 5.93 17.36
C ASN A 41 -11.09 7.16 18.29
N GLN A 42 -10.37 7.09 19.40
CA GLN A 42 -10.08 8.24 20.25
C GLN A 42 -9.07 9.19 19.60
N SER A 43 -7.93 8.64 19.13
CA SER A 43 -6.80 9.41 18.60
C SER A 43 -7.15 10.13 17.29
N ARG A 44 -7.95 9.53 16.40
CA ARG A 44 -8.32 10.17 15.12
C ARG A 44 -9.09 11.50 15.31
N ASN A 45 -9.74 11.68 16.45
CA ASN A 45 -10.50 12.88 16.79
C ASN A 45 -9.79 13.76 17.85
N ASP A 46 -8.63 13.32 18.37
CA ASP A 46 -7.85 14.06 19.36
C ASP A 46 -7.00 15.15 18.68
N PRO A 47 -7.24 16.44 18.99
CA PRO A 47 -6.47 17.53 18.41
C PRO A 47 -4.96 17.47 18.70
N GLU A 48 -4.56 16.87 19.82
CA GLU A 48 -3.15 16.72 20.19
C GLU A 48 -2.48 15.67 19.29
N PHE A 49 -3.09 14.50 19.12
CA PHE A 49 -2.61 13.48 18.19
C PHE A 49 -2.50 14.03 16.77
N GLN A 50 -3.51 14.77 16.31
CA GLN A 50 -3.51 15.32 14.97
C GLN A 50 -2.43 16.40 14.76
N ARG A 51 -2.13 17.23 15.79
CA ARG A 51 -1.02 18.18 15.74
C ARG A 51 0.33 17.48 15.69
N GLU A 52 0.52 16.46 16.52
CA GLU A 52 1.74 15.65 16.56
C GLU A 52 1.98 14.90 15.23
N LEU A 53 0.96 14.22 14.73
CA LEU A 53 1.01 13.54 13.42
C LEU A 53 1.37 14.52 12.29
N LYS A 54 0.67 15.67 12.21
CA LYS A 54 0.95 16.71 11.20
C LYS A 54 2.37 17.27 11.33
N TYR A 55 2.87 17.46 12.54
CA TYR A 55 4.25 17.91 12.78
C TYR A 55 5.24 16.92 12.15
N TYR A 56 5.16 15.63 12.46
CA TYR A 56 6.09 14.65 11.92
C TYR A 56 5.92 14.45 10.40
N LEU A 57 4.70 14.47 9.88
CA LEU A 57 4.46 14.38 8.44
C LEU A 57 5.08 15.57 7.71
N LYS A 58 5.02 16.78 8.26
CA LYS A 58 5.61 17.97 7.66
C LYS A 58 7.12 18.06 7.85
N GLU A 59 7.58 18.05 9.11
CA GLU A 59 8.96 18.41 9.45
C GLU A 59 9.93 17.21 9.30
N TYR A 60 9.45 15.97 9.41
CA TYR A 60 10.29 14.78 9.33
C TYR A 60 10.10 14.01 8.02
N VAL A 61 8.87 13.79 7.59
CA VAL A 61 8.58 13.06 6.34
C VAL A 61 8.77 13.93 5.10
N GLY A 62 8.57 15.24 5.22
CA GLY A 62 8.78 16.22 4.14
C GLY A 62 7.53 16.46 3.29
N ARG A 63 6.33 16.30 3.90
CA ARG A 63 5.06 16.56 3.21
C ARG A 63 4.70 18.07 3.18
N PRO A 64 3.88 18.54 2.21
CA PRO A 64 3.25 17.76 1.12
C PRO A 64 4.25 17.31 0.04
N THR A 65 4.05 16.10 -0.51
CA THR A 65 4.83 15.69 -1.67
C THR A 65 4.32 16.39 -2.94
N PRO A 66 5.20 16.72 -3.91
CA PRO A 66 4.77 17.39 -5.12
C PRO A 66 3.80 16.55 -5.98
N LEU A 67 2.86 17.22 -6.62
CA LEU A 67 2.15 16.71 -7.80
C LEU A 67 2.86 17.27 -9.03
N TYR A 68 3.73 16.47 -9.65
CA TYR A 68 4.61 16.86 -10.74
C TYR A 68 3.97 16.59 -12.10
N TYR A 69 3.91 17.60 -12.98
CA TYR A 69 3.50 17.42 -14.37
C TYR A 69 4.64 16.78 -15.15
N ALA A 70 4.46 15.55 -15.60
CA ALA A 70 5.43 14.80 -16.39
C ALA A 70 5.33 15.20 -17.86
N GLU A 71 5.91 16.35 -18.21
CA GLU A 71 5.73 17.01 -19.52
C GLU A 71 6.33 16.16 -20.65
N ARG A 72 7.55 15.65 -20.48
CA ARG A 72 8.20 14.85 -21.52
C ARG A 72 7.51 13.52 -21.72
N LEU A 73 7.08 12.87 -20.63
CA LEU A 73 6.29 11.63 -20.68
C LEU A 73 4.96 11.89 -21.36
N THR A 74 4.25 12.96 -21.00
CA THR A 74 2.99 13.38 -21.64
C THR A 74 3.17 13.57 -23.14
N ASN A 75 4.17 14.31 -23.56
CA ASN A 75 4.45 14.57 -24.97
C ASN A 75 4.87 13.30 -25.73
N HIS A 76 5.63 12.41 -25.08
CA HIS A 76 6.05 11.13 -25.67
C HIS A 76 4.85 10.19 -25.90
N LEU A 77 3.94 10.08 -24.92
CA LEU A 77 2.78 9.20 -25.01
C LEU A 77 1.71 9.77 -25.96
N GLY A 78 1.56 11.09 -25.99
CA GLY A 78 0.42 11.77 -26.62
C GLY A 78 -0.87 11.49 -25.81
N GLY A 79 -1.97 12.19 -26.13
CA GLY A 79 -3.24 12.04 -25.40
C GLY A 79 -3.24 12.77 -24.05
N ALA A 80 -3.65 12.11 -22.96
CA ALA A 80 -3.87 12.73 -21.67
C ALA A 80 -2.62 13.31 -21.02
N LYS A 81 -2.79 14.40 -20.25
CA LYS A 81 -1.77 14.94 -19.35
C LYS A 81 -1.46 13.97 -18.24
N VAL A 82 -0.21 13.68 -17.96
CA VAL A 82 0.25 12.78 -16.90
C VAL A 82 0.86 13.57 -15.75
N TYR A 83 0.31 13.38 -14.56
CA TYR A 83 0.82 13.91 -13.31
C TYR A 83 1.31 12.78 -12.41
N LEU A 84 2.44 12.99 -11.73
CA LEU A 84 3.03 12.05 -10.78
C LEU A 84 2.87 12.60 -9.36
N LYS A 85 2.17 11.89 -8.49
CA LYS A 85 2.17 12.17 -7.05
C LYS A 85 3.42 11.53 -6.45
N ARG A 86 4.39 12.37 -6.08
CA ARG A 86 5.80 12.03 -5.83
C ARG A 86 6.04 11.47 -4.42
N GLU A 87 5.45 10.31 -4.09
CA GLU A 87 5.67 9.64 -2.80
C GLU A 87 7.10 9.05 -2.66
N ASP A 88 7.84 8.95 -3.75
CA ASP A 88 9.27 8.63 -3.80
C ASP A 88 10.16 9.69 -3.15
N LEU A 89 9.67 10.91 -2.97
CA LEU A 89 10.36 12.02 -2.31
C LEU A 89 10.15 12.08 -0.80
N ASN A 90 9.27 11.27 -0.24
CA ASN A 90 9.16 11.15 1.21
C ASN A 90 10.48 10.70 1.83
N HIS A 91 10.71 11.07 3.08
CA HIS A 91 11.75 10.44 3.89
C HIS A 91 11.59 8.92 3.85
N THR A 92 12.67 8.17 3.68
CA THR A 92 12.78 6.73 3.35
C THR A 92 12.60 6.37 1.87
N GLY A 93 12.06 7.25 1.03
CA GLY A 93 11.94 7.06 -0.41
C GLY A 93 10.68 6.32 -0.88
N ALA A 94 9.63 6.25 -0.05
CA ALA A 94 8.36 5.63 -0.40
C ALA A 94 7.21 6.11 0.52
N HIS A 95 5.96 5.82 0.12
CA HIS A 95 4.73 6.16 0.86
C HIS A 95 4.61 5.46 2.24
N LYS A 96 5.36 4.41 2.49
CA LYS A 96 5.22 3.59 3.71
C LYS A 96 5.41 4.36 5.00
N ILE A 97 6.23 5.40 4.99
CA ILE A 97 6.52 6.23 6.16
C ILE A 97 5.26 6.95 6.70
N ASN A 98 4.29 7.26 5.83
CA ASN A 98 3.04 7.89 6.25
C ASN A 98 2.31 7.04 7.30
N ASN A 99 2.17 5.73 7.01
CA ASN A 99 1.54 4.79 7.92
C ASN A 99 2.40 4.52 9.16
N THR A 100 3.71 4.32 9.00
CA THR A 100 4.56 3.91 10.13
C THR A 100 4.73 5.00 11.17
N ILE A 101 4.72 6.28 10.80
CA ILE A 101 4.69 7.40 11.76
C ILE A 101 3.40 7.37 12.57
N GLY A 102 2.24 7.29 11.93
CA GLY A 102 0.96 7.23 12.63
C GLY A 102 0.85 6.02 13.55
N SER A 103 1.26 4.84 13.06
CA SER A 103 1.24 3.60 13.85
C SER A 103 2.22 3.61 15.02
N ALA A 104 3.40 4.24 14.87
CA ALA A 104 4.34 4.40 15.96
C ALA A 104 3.81 5.35 17.06
N LEU A 105 3.13 6.43 16.68
CA LEU A 105 2.45 7.30 17.64
C LEU A 105 1.34 6.57 18.41
N LEU A 106 0.57 5.70 17.73
CA LEU A 106 -0.39 4.82 18.40
C LEU A 106 0.30 3.83 19.35
N THR A 107 1.45 3.27 18.96
CA THR A 107 2.27 2.38 19.79
C THR A 107 2.65 3.05 21.11
N LEU A 108 3.12 4.30 21.06
CA LEU A 108 3.48 5.08 22.26
C LEU A 108 2.26 5.31 23.16
N ARG A 109 1.10 5.63 22.59
CA ARG A 109 -0.15 5.84 23.33
C ARG A 109 -0.70 4.56 23.97
N MET A 110 -0.42 3.37 23.39
CA MET A 110 -0.67 2.08 24.02
C MET A 110 0.35 1.74 25.13
N GLY A 111 1.39 2.54 25.33
CA GLY A 111 2.46 2.28 26.29
C GLY A 111 3.40 1.12 25.90
N LYS A 112 3.29 0.58 24.66
CA LYS A 112 4.12 -0.51 24.18
C LYS A 112 5.52 -0.02 23.83
N LYS A 113 6.53 -0.88 24.00
CA LYS A 113 7.95 -0.54 23.82
C LYS A 113 8.61 -1.22 22.64
N ARG A 114 7.90 -2.13 22.00
CA ARG A 114 8.39 -2.90 20.85
C ARG A 114 7.37 -2.85 19.72
N VAL A 115 7.89 -2.75 18.51
CA VAL A 115 7.11 -2.93 17.29
C VAL A 115 7.67 -4.09 16.48
N ILE A 116 6.79 -4.78 15.77
CA ILE A 116 7.16 -5.73 14.73
C ILE A 116 6.56 -5.30 13.42
N ALA A 117 7.19 -5.70 12.32
CA ALA A 117 6.71 -5.45 10.96
C ALA A 117 7.08 -6.62 10.06
N GLU A 118 6.30 -6.83 9.01
CA GLU A 118 6.66 -7.68 7.87
C GLU A 118 7.20 -6.83 6.72
N THR A 119 8.00 -7.43 5.83
CA THR A 119 8.40 -6.75 4.61
C THR A 119 8.76 -7.72 3.49
N GLY A 120 8.47 -7.37 2.23
CA GLY A 120 8.94 -8.02 1.01
C GLY A 120 10.04 -7.19 0.36
N ALA A 121 9.67 -6.12 -0.36
CA ALA A 121 10.62 -5.18 -0.99
C ALA A 121 11.53 -4.41 0.00
N GLY A 122 11.31 -4.56 1.30
CA GLY A 122 12.10 -3.89 2.32
C GLY A 122 11.64 -2.47 2.67
N GLN A 123 10.83 -1.82 1.84
CA GLN A 123 10.42 -0.43 2.06
C GLN A 123 9.58 -0.24 3.33
N HIS A 124 8.68 -1.16 3.63
CA HIS A 124 7.92 -1.12 4.87
C HIS A 124 8.81 -1.36 6.09
N GLY A 125 9.71 -2.35 6.01
CA GLY A 125 10.68 -2.62 7.06
C GLY A 125 11.58 -1.41 7.35
N VAL A 126 12.10 -0.74 6.31
CA VAL A 126 12.88 0.50 6.47
C VAL A 126 12.04 1.60 7.11
N ALA A 127 10.79 1.79 6.70
CA ALA A 127 9.91 2.80 7.28
C ALA A 127 9.55 2.49 8.75
N ALA A 128 9.31 1.21 9.10
CA ALA A 128 9.07 0.77 10.47
C ALA A 128 10.30 0.97 11.35
N ALA A 129 11.48 0.55 10.86
CA ALA A 129 12.76 0.77 11.55
C ALA A 129 13.05 2.26 11.77
N THR A 130 12.75 3.11 10.76
CA THR A 130 12.92 4.56 10.84
C THR A 130 12.02 5.18 11.92
N ALA A 131 10.73 4.83 11.91
CA ALA A 131 9.80 5.31 12.92
C ALA A 131 10.17 4.80 14.32
N ALA A 132 10.59 3.53 14.45
CA ALA A 132 11.03 2.97 15.71
C ALA A 132 12.28 3.69 16.26
N ALA A 133 13.27 3.97 15.41
CA ALA A 133 14.46 4.73 15.79
C ALA A 133 14.10 6.14 16.26
N LEU A 134 13.21 6.82 15.52
CA LEU A 134 12.74 8.18 15.87
C LEU A 134 12.09 8.23 17.25
N PHE A 135 11.29 7.23 17.61
CA PHE A 135 10.49 7.19 18.83
C PHE A 135 11.09 6.32 19.94
N GLY A 136 12.32 5.82 19.79
CA GLY A 136 13.00 5.01 20.80
C GLY A 136 12.34 3.65 21.08
N LEU A 137 11.70 3.04 20.06
CA LEU A 137 11.06 1.74 20.14
C LEU A 137 12.03 0.64 19.67
N LYS A 138 11.94 -0.55 20.26
CA LYS A 138 12.57 -1.75 19.69
C LYS A 138 11.81 -2.16 18.42
N CYS A 139 12.53 -2.60 17.40
CA CYS A 139 11.93 -2.98 16.12
C CYS A 139 12.50 -4.31 15.62
N ASP A 140 11.62 -5.28 15.36
CA ASP A 140 11.96 -6.52 14.69
C ASP A 140 11.18 -6.61 13.39
N VAL A 141 11.89 -6.87 12.28
CA VAL A 141 11.33 -6.93 10.94
C VAL A 141 11.45 -8.33 10.38
N PHE A 142 10.31 -8.98 10.14
CA PHE A 142 10.24 -10.30 9.51
C PHE A 142 10.35 -10.15 8.00
N MET A 143 11.27 -10.91 7.40
CA MET A 143 11.52 -10.86 5.96
C MET A 143 11.88 -12.24 5.43
N GLY A 144 11.27 -12.64 4.32
CA GLY A 144 11.59 -13.91 3.68
C GLY A 144 13.04 -13.97 3.19
N GLU A 145 13.67 -15.14 3.29
CA GLU A 145 15.08 -15.31 2.89
C GLU A 145 15.34 -14.97 1.41
N GLU A 146 14.35 -15.20 0.53
CA GLU A 146 14.48 -14.84 -0.88
C GLU A 146 14.42 -13.31 -1.06
N ASP A 147 13.54 -12.64 -0.29
CA ASP A 147 13.44 -11.18 -0.31
C ASP A 147 14.68 -10.53 0.31
N ILE A 148 15.26 -11.12 1.36
CA ILE A 148 16.53 -10.66 1.95
C ILE A 148 17.65 -10.61 0.89
N LYS A 149 17.72 -11.62 0.02
CA LYS A 149 18.73 -11.68 -1.06
C LYS A 149 18.46 -10.61 -2.11
N ARG A 150 17.19 -10.49 -2.55
CA ARG A 150 16.76 -9.53 -3.58
C ARG A 150 16.94 -8.07 -3.14
N GLN A 151 16.80 -7.79 -1.84
CA GLN A 151 16.71 -6.43 -1.28
C GLN A 151 17.77 -6.16 -0.20
N ALA A 152 19.00 -6.60 -0.45
CA ALA A 152 20.12 -6.48 0.49
C ALA A 152 20.38 -5.04 0.97
N LEU A 153 20.19 -4.03 0.11
CA LEU A 153 20.36 -2.62 0.47
C LEU A 153 19.36 -2.18 1.55
N ASN A 154 18.11 -2.59 1.44
CA ASN A 154 17.09 -2.27 2.45
C ASN A 154 17.35 -3.03 3.76
N VAL A 155 17.86 -4.27 3.70
CA VAL A 155 18.31 -5.02 4.89
C VAL A 155 19.42 -4.27 5.62
N PHE A 156 20.41 -3.77 4.89
CA PHE A 156 21.46 -2.93 5.46
C PHE A 156 20.92 -1.68 6.14
N ARG A 157 19.97 -0.97 5.47
CA ARG A 157 19.33 0.24 6.03
C ARG A 157 18.57 -0.06 7.32
N MET A 158 17.79 -1.15 7.38
CA MET A 158 17.07 -1.57 8.60
C MET A 158 18.02 -1.82 9.75
N LYS A 159 19.13 -2.55 9.52
CA LYS A 159 20.14 -2.82 10.53
C LYS A 159 20.85 -1.56 11.02
N LEU A 160 21.16 -0.63 10.10
CA LEU A 160 21.77 0.66 10.44
C LEU A 160 20.85 1.51 11.33
N LEU A 161 19.53 1.42 11.14
CA LEU A 161 18.50 2.07 11.95
C LEU A 161 18.25 1.38 13.31
N GLY A 162 18.99 0.31 13.61
CA GLY A 162 18.89 -0.42 14.87
C GLY A 162 17.82 -1.50 14.92
N ALA A 163 17.13 -1.78 13.80
CA ALA A 163 16.16 -2.87 13.74
C ALA A 163 16.85 -4.24 13.60
N GLN A 164 16.25 -5.27 14.17
CA GLN A 164 16.62 -6.65 13.95
C GLN A 164 15.82 -7.19 12.75
N VAL A 165 16.52 -7.73 11.74
CA VAL A 165 15.89 -8.41 10.61
C VAL A 165 15.84 -9.90 10.91
N ILE A 166 14.62 -10.44 11.00
CA ILE A 166 14.35 -11.85 11.31
C ILE A 166 14.10 -12.58 9.98
N PRO A 167 15.02 -13.49 9.55
CA PRO A 167 14.83 -14.26 8.34
C PRO A 167 13.72 -15.30 8.50
N VAL A 168 12.86 -15.41 7.49
CA VAL A 168 11.78 -16.40 7.44
C VAL A 168 12.12 -17.42 6.35
N SER A 169 12.36 -18.67 6.76
CA SER A 169 12.74 -19.79 5.90
C SER A 169 11.56 -20.70 5.51
N ALA A 170 10.38 -20.46 6.07
CA ALA A 170 9.17 -21.25 5.80
C ALA A 170 8.51 -20.86 4.45
N GLY A 171 7.79 -21.80 3.86
CA GLY A 171 6.99 -21.58 2.65
C GLY A 171 7.82 -21.14 1.45
N THR A 172 7.34 -20.15 0.73
CA THR A 172 8.01 -19.52 -0.43
C THR A 172 9.16 -18.60 -0.04
N ARG A 173 9.32 -18.32 1.25
CA ARG A 173 10.34 -17.43 1.80
C ARG A 173 10.24 -15.99 1.27
N THR A 174 8.97 -15.53 1.05
CA THR A 174 8.60 -14.21 0.55
C THR A 174 7.65 -13.48 1.51
N LEU A 175 7.11 -12.34 1.09
CA LEU A 175 6.25 -11.46 1.89
C LEU A 175 5.09 -12.19 2.59
N LYS A 176 4.41 -13.15 1.93
CA LYS A 176 3.29 -13.89 2.54
C LYS A 176 3.73 -14.62 3.80
N ASP A 177 4.86 -15.31 3.75
CA ASP A 177 5.37 -16.10 4.88
C ASP A 177 5.95 -15.20 5.97
N ALA A 178 6.56 -14.07 5.60
CA ALA A 178 6.98 -13.04 6.54
C ALA A 178 5.78 -12.48 7.32
N THR A 179 4.66 -12.22 6.65
CA THR A 179 3.40 -11.77 7.30
C THR A 179 2.87 -12.84 8.25
N SER A 180 2.85 -14.10 7.82
CA SER A 180 2.39 -15.22 8.66
C SER A 180 3.24 -15.38 9.92
N GLU A 181 4.56 -15.21 9.81
CA GLU A 181 5.47 -15.30 10.94
C GLU A 181 5.35 -14.10 11.89
N ALA A 182 5.21 -12.90 11.36
CA ALA A 182 4.95 -11.71 12.16
C ALA A 182 3.64 -11.84 12.98
N ILE A 183 2.59 -12.42 12.40
CA ILE A 183 1.33 -12.71 13.12
C ILE A 183 1.56 -13.74 14.24
N ARG A 184 2.33 -14.80 13.99
CA ARG A 184 2.65 -15.81 15.03
C ARG A 184 3.41 -15.18 16.20
N GLU A 185 4.41 -14.37 15.91
CA GLU A 185 5.16 -13.64 16.94
C GLU A 185 4.25 -12.68 17.70
N TRP A 186 3.38 -11.98 17.00
CA TRP A 186 2.46 -11.04 17.64
C TRP A 186 1.52 -11.72 18.63
N ILE A 187 0.97 -12.89 18.29
CA ILE A 187 0.12 -13.69 19.19
C ILE A 187 0.79 -13.95 20.54
N THR A 188 2.10 -14.23 20.53
CA THR A 188 2.85 -14.57 21.74
C THR A 188 3.33 -13.37 22.55
N THR A 189 3.39 -12.18 21.93
CA THR A 189 4.00 -10.97 22.53
C THR A 189 3.05 -9.78 22.58
N VAL A 190 1.76 -10.01 22.39
CA VAL A 190 0.74 -8.98 22.16
C VAL A 190 0.66 -7.93 23.26
N GLU A 191 0.93 -8.29 24.51
CA GLU A 191 0.88 -7.36 25.66
C GLU A 191 1.94 -6.25 25.58
N THR A 192 3.12 -6.54 25.05
CA THR A 192 4.26 -5.63 25.05
C THR A 192 4.61 -5.10 23.65
N THR A 193 4.05 -5.71 22.61
CA THR A 193 4.41 -5.50 21.21
C THR A 193 3.22 -5.04 20.41
N HIS A 194 3.44 -4.02 19.56
CA HIS A 194 2.48 -3.63 18.53
C HIS A 194 2.96 -4.09 17.16
N TYR A 195 2.04 -4.68 16.39
CA TYR A 195 2.32 -5.05 15.00
C TYR A 195 1.96 -3.88 14.08
N ILE A 196 2.96 -3.31 13.40
CA ILE A 196 2.77 -2.27 12.38
C ILE A 196 2.63 -2.97 11.03
N ILE A 197 1.40 -3.22 10.60
CA ILE A 197 1.12 -3.85 9.30
C ILE A 197 1.41 -2.87 8.17
N GLY A 198 2.07 -3.35 7.10
CA GLY A 198 2.60 -2.54 6.01
C GLY A 198 1.61 -2.13 4.94
N SER A 199 0.38 -2.66 4.94
CA SER A 199 -0.60 -2.36 3.90
C SER A 199 -2.03 -2.36 4.45
N VAL A 200 -3.03 -2.12 3.57
CA VAL A 200 -4.48 -2.13 3.90
C VAL A 200 -5.01 -3.57 4.00
N VAL A 201 -4.22 -4.44 4.61
CA VAL A 201 -4.48 -5.86 4.84
C VAL A 201 -4.56 -6.16 6.35
N GLY A 202 -4.93 -7.39 6.70
CA GLY A 202 -5.01 -7.78 8.09
C GLY A 202 -6.41 -7.63 8.69
N PRO A 203 -6.61 -8.08 9.95
CA PRO A 203 -7.88 -7.99 10.64
C PRO A 203 -8.25 -6.54 10.92
N HIS A 204 -9.54 -6.21 10.93
CA HIS A 204 -9.98 -4.92 11.43
C HIS A 204 -9.43 -4.66 12.86
N PRO A 205 -8.88 -3.45 13.16
CA PRO A 205 -9.02 -2.18 12.45
C PRO A 205 -7.88 -1.82 11.46
N TYR A 206 -6.92 -2.71 11.22
CA TYR A 206 -5.72 -2.39 10.42
C TYR A 206 -6.01 -1.80 9.02
N PRO A 207 -6.92 -2.39 8.19
CA PRO A 207 -7.19 -1.81 6.86
C PRO A 207 -7.68 -0.36 6.93
N MET A 208 -8.52 -0.04 7.90
CA MET A 208 -9.03 1.33 8.13
C MET A 208 -7.90 2.26 8.59
N ILE A 209 -7.10 1.85 9.57
CA ILE A 209 -6.01 2.68 10.13
C ILE A 209 -4.98 3.01 9.04
N VAL A 210 -4.53 2.00 8.31
CA VAL A 210 -3.53 2.18 7.24
C VAL A 210 -4.09 3.06 6.12
N ARG A 211 -5.34 2.85 5.69
CA ARG A 211 -6.01 3.72 4.73
C ARG A 211 -6.01 5.18 5.19
N ASP A 212 -6.44 5.41 6.42
CA ASP A 212 -6.61 6.76 6.95
C ASP A 212 -5.26 7.50 7.08
N PHE A 213 -4.15 6.79 7.39
CA PHE A 213 -2.82 7.39 7.37
C PHE A 213 -2.27 7.59 5.94
N GLN A 214 -2.67 6.75 4.98
CA GLN A 214 -2.23 6.89 3.60
C GLN A 214 -3.09 7.86 2.78
N ARG A 215 -4.32 8.18 3.20
CA ARG A 215 -5.23 9.05 2.45
C ARG A 215 -4.67 10.45 2.18
N ILE A 216 -3.68 10.88 2.98
CA ILE A 216 -2.98 12.14 2.76
C ILE A 216 -2.37 12.25 1.35
N ILE A 217 -2.05 11.11 0.70
CA ILE A 217 -1.61 11.05 -0.70
C ILE A 217 -2.67 11.67 -1.62
N GLY A 218 -3.90 11.21 -1.46
CA GLY A 218 -5.04 11.63 -2.27
C GLY A 218 -5.55 13.02 -1.88
N ASP A 219 -5.64 13.32 -0.57
CA ASP A 219 -6.07 14.62 -0.07
C ASP A 219 -5.18 15.74 -0.67
N GLU A 220 -3.84 15.57 -0.62
CA GLU A 220 -2.91 16.51 -1.23
C GLU A 220 -3.00 16.53 -2.77
N ALA A 221 -3.19 15.36 -3.41
CA ALA A 221 -3.30 15.28 -4.86
C ALA A 221 -4.55 16.03 -5.37
N GLU A 222 -5.68 15.93 -4.64
CA GLU A 222 -6.91 16.65 -4.95
C GLU A 222 -6.72 18.16 -4.86
N GLU A 223 -6.15 18.65 -3.75
CA GLU A 223 -5.85 20.09 -3.57
C GLU A 223 -4.92 20.59 -4.67
N GLN A 224 -3.82 19.88 -4.92
CA GLN A 224 -2.79 20.27 -5.88
C GLN A 224 -3.30 20.26 -7.33
N ILE A 225 -4.15 19.30 -7.72
CA ILE A 225 -4.68 19.27 -9.09
C ILE A 225 -5.74 20.36 -9.28
N MET A 226 -6.56 20.64 -8.26
CA MET A 226 -7.51 21.75 -8.28
C MET A 226 -6.80 23.10 -8.37
N GLU A 227 -5.63 23.25 -7.73
CA GLU A 227 -4.81 24.45 -7.87
C GLU A 227 -4.25 24.61 -9.28
N LYS A 228 -3.72 23.53 -9.89
CA LYS A 228 -3.05 23.55 -11.20
C LYS A 228 -4.02 23.60 -12.38
N GLU A 229 -5.05 22.76 -12.37
CA GLU A 229 -5.92 22.52 -13.53
C GLU A 229 -7.37 23.03 -13.33
N LYS A 230 -7.71 23.51 -12.11
CA LYS A 230 -9.04 23.99 -11.72
C LYS A 230 -10.16 22.95 -11.87
N ARG A 231 -9.79 21.67 -11.93
CA ARG A 231 -10.72 20.55 -12.03
C ARG A 231 -10.10 19.26 -11.48
N LEU A 232 -10.94 18.28 -11.19
CA LEU A 232 -10.49 16.94 -10.79
C LEU A 232 -9.88 16.18 -11.97
N PRO A 233 -9.05 15.15 -11.72
CA PRO A 233 -8.50 14.29 -12.76
C PRO A 233 -9.59 13.43 -13.40
N ASP A 234 -9.33 12.94 -14.62
CA ASP A 234 -10.18 11.94 -15.27
C ASP A 234 -9.88 10.52 -14.77
N ALA A 235 -8.64 10.28 -14.32
CA ALA A 235 -8.25 9.01 -13.75
C ALA A 235 -7.16 9.14 -12.69
N CYS A 236 -7.24 8.29 -11.66
CA CYS A 236 -6.17 8.01 -10.71
C CYS A 236 -5.68 6.58 -10.94
N VAL A 237 -4.37 6.40 -11.11
CA VAL A 237 -3.73 5.11 -11.41
C VAL A 237 -2.69 4.80 -10.35
N ALA A 238 -2.68 3.58 -9.81
CA ALA A 238 -1.67 3.14 -8.84
C ALA A 238 -1.45 1.63 -8.90
N CYS A 239 -0.24 1.18 -8.58
CA CYS A 239 0.06 -0.25 -8.46
C CYS A 239 -0.63 -0.87 -7.24
N VAL A 240 -0.99 -2.15 -7.34
CA VAL A 240 -1.69 -2.90 -6.28
C VAL A 240 -1.01 -4.24 -6.03
N GLY A 241 -0.34 -4.32 -4.86
CA GLY A 241 -0.05 -5.58 -4.17
C GLY A 241 -1.03 -5.70 -3.00
N GLY A 242 -0.62 -5.39 -1.76
CA GLY A 242 -1.59 -5.16 -0.67
C GLY A 242 -2.46 -3.92 -0.87
N GLY A 243 -2.02 -2.94 -1.67
CA GLY A 243 -2.81 -1.83 -2.19
C GLY A 243 -2.81 -0.54 -1.36
N SER A 244 -1.88 -0.34 -0.42
CA SER A 244 -1.91 0.83 0.46
C SER A 244 -1.68 2.16 -0.25
N ASN A 245 -0.78 2.22 -1.24
CA ASN A 245 -0.56 3.44 -2.03
C ASN A 245 -1.79 3.78 -2.90
N ALA A 246 -2.39 2.76 -3.50
CA ALA A 246 -3.58 2.92 -4.32
C ALA A 246 -4.77 3.38 -3.48
N MET A 247 -5.00 2.76 -2.31
CA MET A 247 -6.07 3.18 -1.40
C MET A 247 -5.85 4.60 -0.90
N GLY A 248 -4.62 4.98 -0.60
CA GLY A 248 -4.27 6.34 -0.20
C GLY A 248 -4.61 7.37 -1.27
N LEU A 249 -4.26 7.10 -2.54
CA LEU A 249 -4.59 7.98 -3.66
C LEU A 249 -6.10 7.98 -3.96
N PHE A 250 -6.76 6.80 -3.94
CA PHE A 250 -8.14 6.65 -4.40
C PHE A 250 -9.17 7.21 -3.43
N TYR A 251 -8.89 7.14 -2.12
CA TYR A 251 -9.90 7.35 -1.09
C TYR A 251 -10.67 8.67 -1.19
N PRO A 252 -10.06 9.85 -1.40
CA PRO A 252 -10.81 11.11 -1.57
C PRO A 252 -11.70 11.11 -2.81
N PHE A 253 -11.33 10.36 -3.84
CA PHE A 253 -12.04 10.31 -5.11
C PHE A 253 -13.12 9.22 -5.17
N VAL A 254 -13.21 8.34 -4.15
CA VAL A 254 -14.18 7.21 -4.17
C VAL A 254 -15.62 7.66 -4.39
N GLN A 255 -16.01 8.81 -3.82
CA GLN A 255 -17.37 9.35 -3.97
C GLN A 255 -17.61 10.06 -5.31
N ASN A 256 -16.57 10.32 -6.07
CA ASN A 256 -16.69 11.02 -7.35
C ASN A 256 -16.62 10.04 -8.52
N GLU A 257 -17.79 9.64 -9.04
CA GLU A 257 -17.89 8.66 -10.13
C GLU A 257 -17.28 9.15 -11.45
N ASN A 258 -17.05 10.45 -11.62
CA ASN A 258 -16.40 11.00 -12.81
C ASN A 258 -14.89 10.76 -12.82
N VAL A 259 -14.29 10.44 -11.68
CA VAL A 259 -12.88 10.08 -11.57
C VAL A 259 -12.74 8.56 -11.64
N LYS A 260 -12.11 8.04 -12.68
CA LYS A 260 -11.80 6.61 -12.82
C LYS A 260 -10.71 6.23 -11.82
N LEU A 261 -10.91 5.12 -11.13
CA LEU A 261 -9.91 4.54 -10.23
C LEU A 261 -9.38 3.25 -10.86
N VAL A 262 -8.08 3.21 -11.15
CA VAL A 262 -7.44 2.09 -11.86
C VAL A 262 -6.29 1.54 -11.02
N GLY A 263 -6.48 0.36 -10.46
CA GLY A 263 -5.43 -0.41 -9.80
C GLY A 263 -4.69 -1.27 -10.82
N VAL A 264 -3.37 -1.35 -10.70
CA VAL A 264 -2.55 -2.15 -11.63
C VAL A 264 -1.85 -3.25 -10.85
N GLU A 265 -2.20 -4.50 -11.17
CA GLU A 265 -1.67 -5.70 -10.54
C GLU A 265 -0.54 -6.32 -11.40
N ALA A 266 0.30 -7.15 -10.76
CA ALA A 266 1.37 -7.85 -11.45
C ALA A 266 0.84 -9.11 -12.17
N ALA A 267 0.88 -9.13 -13.50
CA ALA A 267 0.67 -10.34 -14.29
C ALA A 267 1.89 -11.29 -14.28
N GLY A 268 2.99 -10.89 -13.67
CA GLY A 268 4.18 -11.73 -13.53
C GLY A 268 4.71 -12.22 -14.88
N LEU A 269 4.88 -13.54 -14.99
CA LEU A 269 5.32 -14.19 -16.24
C LEU A 269 4.17 -14.44 -17.24
N GLY A 270 2.99 -13.88 -16.99
CA GLY A 270 1.76 -14.10 -17.75
C GLY A 270 0.72 -14.85 -16.93
N ILE A 271 -0.53 -14.41 -17.01
CA ILE A 271 -1.65 -14.98 -16.22
C ILE A 271 -1.81 -16.49 -16.49
N GLU A 272 -1.68 -16.90 -17.75
CA GLU A 272 -1.81 -18.28 -18.21
C GLU A 272 -0.75 -19.22 -17.62
N THR A 273 0.38 -18.69 -17.13
CA THR A 273 1.43 -19.48 -16.49
C THR A 273 1.12 -19.86 -15.05
N GLY A 274 0.12 -19.21 -14.45
CA GLY A 274 -0.16 -19.29 -13.01
C GLY A 274 0.87 -18.58 -12.12
N LYS A 275 1.92 -18.00 -12.70
CA LYS A 275 2.97 -17.22 -11.97
C LYS A 275 2.69 -15.73 -12.08
N HIS A 276 1.79 -15.24 -11.24
CA HIS A 276 1.33 -13.85 -11.20
C HIS A 276 0.88 -13.44 -9.79
N GLY A 277 0.76 -12.13 -9.54
CA GLY A 277 0.18 -11.54 -8.33
C GLY A 277 -1.17 -10.85 -8.56
N ALA A 278 -1.87 -11.17 -9.65
CA ALA A 278 -3.12 -10.54 -10.07
C ALA A 278 -4.32 -11.09 -9.28
N THR A 279 -4.40 -10.72 -8.03
CA THR A 279 -5.35 -11.25 -7.04
C THR A 279 -6.79 -10.82 -7.31
N LEU A 280 -7.02 -9.54 -7.62
CA LEU A 280 -8.36 -9.03 -7.89
C LEU A 280 -8.89 -9.52 -9.22
N SER A 281 -8.03 -9.61 -10.23
CA SER A 281 -8.44 -9.98 -11.58
C SER A 281 -8.66 -11.48 -11.73
N HIS A 282 -7.90 -12.34 -11.01
CA HIS A 282 -7.86 -13.79 -11.21
C HIS A 282 -8.00 -14.63 -9.92
N GLY A 283 -8.14 -14.00 -8.77
CA GLY A 283 -8.44 -14.67 -7.50
C GLY A 283 -9.93 -14.74 -7.19
N SER A 284 -10.25 -15.27 -6.04
CA SER A 284 -11.61 -15.34 -5.51
C SER A 284 -11.65 -15.00 -4.02
N ALA A 285 -12.86 -14.85 -3.46
CA ALA A 285 -13.03 -14.48 -2.06
C ALA A 285 -12.60 -15.61 -1.13
N GLY A 286 -11.84 -15.26 -0.08
CA GLY A 286 -11.40 -16.19 0.95
C GLY A 286 -10.74 -15.45 2.11
N VAL A 287 -10.29 -16.18 3.12
CA VAL A 287 -9.67 -15.61 4.31
C VAL A 287 -8.16 -15.76 4.25
N LEU A 288 -7.45 -14.63 4.38
CA LEU A 288 -5.99 -14.59 4.49
C LEU A 288 -5.58 -13.51 5.50
N HIS A 289 -4.59 -13.82 6.36
CA HIS A 289 -4.03 -12.89 7.33
C HIS A 289 -5.08 -12.15 8.18
N GLY A 290 -6.15 -12.83 8.56
CA GLY A 290 -7.15 -12.32 9.49
C GLY A 290 -8.29 -11.50 8.87
N MET A 291 -8.42 -11.46 7.56
CA MET A 291 -9.51 -10.76 6.86
C MET A 291 -10.11 -11.58 5.72
N MET A 292 -11.38 -11.35 5.40
CA MET A 292 -12.01 -11.80 4.17
C MET A 292 -11.61 -10.83 3.03
N SER A 293 -11.04 -11.35 1.95
CA SER A 293 -10.60 -10.56 0.79
C SER A 293 -10.54 -11.44 -0.47
N TYR A 294 -10.20 -10.87 -1.63
CA TYR A 294 -9.77 -11.69 -2.78
C TYR A 294 -8.37 -12.22 -2.49
N LEU A 295 -8.12 -13.47 -2.88
CA LEU A 295 -6.81 -14.10 -2.83
C LEU A 295 -6.65 -15.14 -3.91
N LEU A 296 -5.39 -15.48 -4.22
CA LEU A 296 -5.03 -16.58 -5.10
C LEU A 296 -5.02 -17.86 -4.28
N HIS A 297 -5.97 -18.77 -4.55
CA HIS A 297 -6.07 -20.07 -3.89
C HIS A 297 -6.60 -21.12 -4.85
N ASP A 298 -6.43 -22.40 -4.49
CA ASP A 298 -6.99 -23.53 -5.21
C ASP A 298 -8.41 -23.86 -4.74
N GLU A 299 -8.97 -24.97 -5.27
CA GLU A 299 -10.33 -25.43 -4.96
C GLU A 299 -10.49 -25.87 -3.50
N ASP A 300 -9.40 -26.29 -2.84
CA ASP A 300 -9.36 -26.67 -1.43
C ASP A 300 -9.11 -25.46 -0.51
N GLY A 301 -9.01 -24.24 -1.06
CA GLY A 301 -8.76 -23.00 -0.32
C GLY A 301 -7.30 -22.81 0.07
N GLN A 302 -6.36 -23.63 -0.46
CA GLN A 302 -4.94 -23.45 -0.21
C GLN A 302 -4.39 -22.29 -1.02
N VAL A 303 -3.63 -21.41 -0.35
CA VAL A 303 -3.04 -20.23 -0.97
C VAL A 303 -2.02 -20.65 -2.02
N ARG A 304 -2.19 -20.18 -3.26
CA ARG A 304 -1.22 -20.37 -4.34
C ARG A 304 -0.07 -19.39 -4.21
N GLU A 305 1.10 -19.80 -4.70
CA GLU A 305 2.26 -18.92 -4.81
C GLU A 305 1.96 -17.79 -5.78
N ALA A 306 2.24 -16.56 -5.36
CA ALA A 306 2.28 -15.43 -6.26
C ALA A 306 3.65 -15.34 -6.93
N HIS A 307 3.73 -14.53 -7.99
CA HIS A 307 4.99 -14.17 -8.61
C HIS A 307 4.93 -12.75 -9.16
N SER A 308 5.97 -11.98 -8.90
CA SER A 308 6.27 -10.70 -9.56
C SER A 308 7.77 -10.44 -9.48
N ILE A 309 8.32 -9.80 -10.51
CA ILE A 309 9.68 -9.22 -10.46
C ILE A 309 9.78 -8.18 -9.34
N SER A 310 8.68 -7.52 -9.03
CA SER A 310 8.56 -6.58 -7.90
C SER A 310 8.20 -7.32 -6.63
N ALA A 311 9.12 -7.37 -5.67
CA ALA A 311 8.89 -8.03 -4.37
C ALA A 311 7.72 -7.42 -3.58
N GLY A 312 7.38 -6.15 -3.81
CA GLY A 312 6.22 -5.49 -3.17
C GLY A 312 4.86 -5.87 -3.78
N LEU A 313 4.84 -6.47 -4.98
CA LEU A 313 3.64 -6.99 -5.64
C LEU A 313 3.58 -8.53 -5.63
N ASP A 314 4.61 -9.19 -5.11
CA ASP A 314 4.70 -10.64 -4.94
C ASP A 314 3.90 -11.08 -3.69
N TYR A 315 2.57 -10.98 -3.78
CA TYR A 315 1.66 -11.24 -2.66
C TYR A 315 0.34 -11.82 -3.18
N PRO A 316 -0.12 -12.96 -2.64
CA PRO A 316 -1.31 -13.67 -3.14
C PRO A 316 -2.64 -13.13 -2.61
N GLY A 317 -2.64 -12.01 -1.93
CA GLY A 317 -3.82 -11.36 -1.35
C GLY A 317 -3.87 -9.87 -1.69
N VAL A 318 -4.91 -9.19 -1.22
CA VAL A 318 -5.12 -7.76 -1.43
C VAL A 318 -5.93 -7.16 -0.29
N GLY A 319 -5.89 -5.85 -0.12
CA GLY A 319 -6.72 -5.14 0.84
C GLY A 319 -8.23 -5.36 0.62
N CYS A 320 -8.95 -5.59 1.71
CA CYS A 320 -10.38 -5.91 1.67
C CYS A 320 -11.24 -4.78 1.07
N GLU A 321 -10.84 -3.52 1.24
CA GLU A 321 -11.54 -2.38 0.62
C GLU A 321 -11.36 -2.37 -0.90
N HIS A 322 -10.19 -2.78 -1.44
CA HIS A 322 -10.01 -2.99 -2.87
C HIS A 322 -10.94 -4.08 -3.42
N SER A 323 -11.12 -5.17 -2.68
CA SER A 323 -12.05 -6.24 -3.03
C SER A 323 -13.50 -5.73 -3.11
N TYR A 324 -13.87 -4.86 -2.19
CA TYR A 324 -15.17 -4.18 -2.20
C TYR A 324 -15.31 -3.23 -3.40
N LEU A 325 -14.32 -2.36 -3.64
CA LEU A 325 -14.36 -1.42 -4.77
C LEU A 325 -14.44 -2.12 -6.14
N LYS A 326 -13.77 -3.27 -6.28
CA LYS A 326 -13.90 -4.13 -7.46
C LYS A 326 -15.32 -4.67 -7.60
N THR A 327 -15.84 -5.30 -6.53
CA THR A 327 -17.14 -5.97 -6.57
C THR A 327 -18.29 -5.01 -6.84
N THR A 328 -18.17 -3.77 -6.36
CA THR A 328 -19.15 -2.71 -6.62
C THR A 328 -18.95 -2.00 -7.96
N GLY A 329 -17.90 -2.34 -8.70
CA GLY A 329 -17.56 -1.68 -9.98
C GLY A 329 -17.02 -0.26 -9.83
N ARG A 330 -16.70 0.19 -8.60
CA ARG A 330 -16.17 1.54 -8.36
C ARG A 330 -14.73 1.71 -8.85
N ALA A 331 -13.92 0.68 -8.77
CA ALA A 331 -12.55 0.67 -9.27
C ALA A 331 -12.35 -0.48 -10.28
N GLN A 332 -11.50 -0.22 -11.27
CA GLN A 332 -11.05 -1.18 -12.27
C GLN A 332 -9.65 -1.69 -11.90
N TYR A 333 -9.36 -2.95 -12.25
CA TYR A 333 -8.05 -3.54 -11.99
C TYR A 333 -7.52 -4.17 -13.27
N GLU A 334 -6.32 -3.75 -13.63
CA GLU A 334 -5.63 -4.10 -14.86
C GLU A 334 -4.33 -4.85 -14.55
N ASN A 335 -3.81 -5.55 -15.52
CA ASN A 335 -2.67 -6.44 -15.35
C ASN A 335 -1.50 -6.03 -16.24
N ILE A 336 -0.28 -6.06 -15.68
CA ILE A 336 0.97 -5.75 -16.38
C ILE A 336 1.98 -6.86 -16.07
N THR A 337 2.63 -7.39 -17.11
CA THR A 337 3.66 -8.42 -16.98
C THR A 337 4.98 -7.85 -16.47
N ASP A 338 5.88 -8.72 -16.02
CA ASP A 338 7.23 -8.33 -15.57
C ASP A 338 8.00 -7.61 -16.68
N GLU A 339 7.89 -8.08 -17.94
CA GLU A 339 8.54 -7.44 -19.09
C GLU A 339 8.00 -6.03 -19.35
N GLU A 340 6.68 -5.87 -19.37
CA GLU A 340 6.03 -4.56 -19.53
C GLU A 340 6.37 -3.60 -18.38
N ALA A 341 6.48 -4.12 -17.15
CA ALA A 341 6.91 -3.31 -16.00
C ALA A 341 8.33 -2.79 -16.18
N LEU A 342 9.26 -3.61 -16.69
CA LEU A 342 10.62 -3.17 -17.02
C LEU A 342 10.65 -2.12 -18.14
N GLU A 343 9.74 -2.19 -19.12
CA GLU A 343 9.57 -1.15 -20.11
C GLU A 343 9.08 0.17 -19.46
N GLY A 344 8.08 0.09 -18.58
CA GLY A 344 7.58 1.23 -17.81
C GLY A 344 8.67 1.87 -16.92
N PHE A 345 9.51 1.04 -16.31
CA PHE A 345 10.67 1.48 -15.53
C PHE A 345 11.65 2.30 -16.38
N LYS A 346 12.05 1.75 -17.53
CA LYS A 346 12.96 2.42 -18.49
C LYS A 346 12.34 3.69 -19.07
N LEU A 347 11.04 3.64 -19.39
CA LEU A 347 10.31 4.76 -19.96
C LEU A 347 10.35 5.98 -19.05
N LEU A 348 9.94 5.85 -17.79
CA LEU A 348 9.94 6.99 -16.85
C LEU A 348 11.36 7.48 -16.59
N SER A 349 12.32 6.56 -16.43
CA SER A 349 13.73 6.91 -16.19
C SER A 349 14.30 7.72 -17.34
N SER A 350 14.04 7.34 -18.60
CA SER A 350 14.59 8.02 -19.79
C SER A 350 13.84 9.31 -20.14
N GLN A 351 12.53 9.39 -19.89
CA GLN A 351 11.75 10.58 -20.23
C GLN A 351 11.84 11.66 -19.16
N GLU A 352 11.79 11.31 -17.88
CA GLU A 352 11.70 12.29 -16.79
C GLU A 352 12.94 12.32 -15.89
N GLY A 353 13.91 11.43 -16.09
CA GLY A 353 15.07 11.30 -15.18
C GLY A 353 14.65 10.82 -13.78
N ILE A 354 13.53 10.14 -13.67
CA ILE A 354 12.99 9.61 -12.41
C ILE A 354 13.04 8.10 -12.47
N ILE A 355 13.79 7.47 -11.58
CA ILE A 355 13.88 6.01 -11.46
C ILE A 355 12.76 5.54 -10.50
N PRO A 356 11.66 4.96 -11.01
CA PRO A 356 10.56 4.52 -10.15
C PRO A 356 10.89 3.19 -9.48
N ALA A 357 10.27 2.89 -8.35
CA ALA A 357 10.25 1.51 -7.85
C ALA A 357 9.57 0.58 -8.86
N LEU A 358 10.02 -0.69 -8.93
CA LEU A 358 9.42 -1.70 -9.82
C LEU A 358 7.91 -1.85 -9.60
N GLU A 359 7.44 -1.65 -8.37
CA GLU A 359 6.02 -1.59 -8.07
C GLU A 359 5.30 -0.55 -8.92
N THR A 360 5.79 0.69 -8.90
CA THR A 360 5.20 1.81 -9.66
C THR A 360 5.38 1.66 -11.16
N ALA A 361 6.44 0.99 -11.60
CA ALA A 361 6.70 0.73 -13.02
C ALA A 361 5.53 0.02 -13.71
N HIS A 362 4.79 -0.85 -12.99
CA HIS A 362 3.54 -1.46 -13.49
C HIS A 362 2.47 -0.39 -13.81
N ALA A 363 2.29 0.60 -12.92
CA ALA A 363 1.34 1.68 -13.18
C ALA A 363 1.77 2.57 -14.36
N ILE A 364 3.06 2.83 -14.52
CA ILE A 364 3.60 3.58 -15.66
C ILE A 364 3.36 2.82 -16.98
N ALA A 365 3.64 1.51 -17.00
CA ALA A 365 3.41 0.66 -18.17
C ALA A 365 1.92 0.64 -18.58
N HIS A 366 1.00 0.56 -17.61
CA HIS A 366 -0.42 0.66 -17.90
C HIS A 366 -0.80 2.04 -18.49
N VAL A 367 -0.30 3.13 -17.89
CA VAL A 367 -0.58 4.48 -18.38
C VAL A 367 -0.01 4.69 -19.78
N ALA A 368 1.12 4.08 -20.14
CA ALA A 368 1.65 4.12 -21.50
C ALA A 368 0.68 3.52 -22.53
N LYS A 369 -0.15 2.55 -22.14
CA LYS A 369 -1.23 1.98 -22.97
C LYS A 369 -2.52 2.79 -22.93
N MET A 370 -2.78 3.47 -21.82
CA MET A 370 -4.04 4.19 -21.55
C MET A 370 -4.02 5.62 -22.10
N ALA A 371 -2.96 6.40 -21.81
CA ALA A 371 -2.89 7.83 -22.12
C ALA A 371 -3.08 8.16 -23.61
N PRO A 372 -2.48 7.41 -24.57
CA PRO A 372 -2.67 7.68 -26.02
C PRO A 372 -4.13 7.58 -26.50
N LYS A 373 -4.97 6.84 -25.77
CA LYS A 373 -6.39 6.63 -26.11
C LYS A 373 -7.30 7.72 -25.52
N MET A 374 -6.76 8.61 -24.69
CA MET A 374 -7.49 9.69 -24.03
C MET A 374 -7.29 11.02 -24.77
N LYS A 375 -8.16 11.98 -24.52
CA LYS A 375 -8.06 13.32 -25.10
C LYS A 375 -6.92 14.12 -24.42
N LYS A 376 -6.37 15.09 -25.14
CA LYS A 376 -5.25 15.93 -24.64
C LYS A 376 -5.60 16.83 -23.45
N ASP A 377 -6.86 17.11 -23.23
CA ASP A 377 -7.38 17.89 -22.10
C ASP A 377 -7.72 17.02 -20.88
N GLN A 378 -7.68 15.70 -21.02
CA GLN A 378 -7.88 14.76 -19.92
C GLN A 378 -6.62 14.63 -19.05
N ILE A 379 -6.81 14.26 -17.81
CA ILE A 379 -5.76 14.26 -16.77
C ILE A 379 -5.69 12.90 -16.11
N ILE A 380 -4.48 12.35 -16.02
CA ILE A 380 -4.17 11.14 -15.26
C ILE A 380 -3.23 11.53 -14.10
N ILE A 381 -3.55 11.08 -12.88
CA ILE A 381 -2.63 11.13 -11.74
C ILE A 381 -2.13 9.71 -11.47
N ILE A 382 -0.80 9.53 -11.45
CA ILE A 382 -0.15 8.28 -11.06
C ILE A 382 0.43 8.45 -9.65
N CYS A 383 0.18 7.48 -8.75
CA CYS A 383 0.92 7.40 -7.49
C CYS A 383 2.33 6.85 -7.77
N LEU A 384 3.34 7.72 -7.75
CA LEU A 384 4.74 7.31 -7.77
C LEU A 384 5.15 6.87 -6.37
N SER A 385 4.79 5.64 -6.02
CA SER A 385 4.71 5.13 -4.65
C SER A 385 6.05 4.98 -3.94
N GLY A 386 7.15 4.88 -4.72
CA GLY A 386 8.51 4.76 -4.21
C GLY A 386 9.55 4.92 -5.31
N ARG A 387 10.81 5.14 -4.90
CA ARG A 387 11.95 5.24 -5.79
C ARG A 387 12.61 3.88 -6.03
N GLY A 388 13.30 3.74 -7.18
CA GLY A 388 13.84 2.49 -7.68
C GLY A 388 15.35 2.31 -7.52
N ASP A 389 16.02 3.16 -6.77
CA ASP A 389 17.45 3.03 -6.48
C ASP A 389 17.81 1.81 -5.59
N LYS A 390 16.82 1.08 -5.17
CA LYS A 390 16.91 -0.20 -4.44
C LYS A 390 16.76 -1.43 -5.35
N ASP A 391 16.25 -1.27 -6.59
CA ASP A 391 15.83 -2.33 -7.52
C ASP A 391 16.91 -2.67 -8.57
#